data_1fe7d4b716b52e9eecb85c817981c204
#
_entry.id   1fe7d4b716b52e9eecb85c817981c204
#
_cell.length_a   1.000
_cell.length_b   1.000
_cell.length_c   1.000
_cell.angle_alpha   90.00
_cell.angle_beta   90.00
_cell.angle_gamma   90.00
#
_symmetry.space_group_name_H-M   'P 1'
#
loop_
_entity.id
_entity.type
_entity.pdbx_description
1 polymer ?
#
loop_
_entity_poly.entity_id
_entity_poly.type
_entity_poly.pdbx_seq_one_letter_code
_entity_poly.pdbx_strand_id
1 'polypeptide(L)'
;HTNATSLIASIFECAEALDEKNVPENDRFCVVSPDIYYQLVNNDKILNRDFGGANGTYSDGKVLKVAGINIVKSNATATAFTNLSSASVVGHNNTYILNASTTKAVVFQKQALGSVKLMDLSMQTEFDIRRQGTLMVGKMAIGSGFLRPEACCEIKLS
;
A
#
# COMPACT_ATOMS: atom_id res chain seq x y z
N HIS A 1 14.05 -2.48 -10.78
CA HIS A 1 13.34 -1.91 -11.93
C HIS A 1 13.41 -0.38 -11.90
N THR A 2 14.29 0.18 -12.69
CA THR A 2 14.54 1.64 -12.77
C THR A 2 13.74 2.30 -13.87
N ASN A 3 13.04 1.54 -14.71
CA ASN A 3 12.31 2.03 -15.86
C ASN A 3 10.82 1.68 -15.77
N ALA A 4 9.94 2.59 -16.20
CA ALA A 4 8.49 2.39 -16.21
C ALA A 4 8.07 1.13 -17.00
N THR A 5 8.75 0.80 -18.08
CA THR A 5 8.47 -0.41 -18.87
C THR A 5 8.74 -1.69 -18.09
N SER A 6 9.84 -1.76 -17.34
CA SER A 6 10.14 -2.94 -16.50
C SER A 6 9.18 -3.06 -15.31
N LEU A 7 8.74 -1.93 -14.77
CA LEU A 7 7.74 -1.93 -13.70
C LEU A 7 6.38 -2.45 -14.19
N ILE A 8 5.96 -2.08 -15.41
CA ILE A 8 4.75 -2.61 -16.03
C ILE A 8 4.85 -4.13 -16.19
N ALA A 9 5.99 -4.63 -16.71
CA ALA A 9 6.23 -6.07 -16.83
C ALA A 9 6.11 -6.78 -15.46
N SER A 10 6.70 -6.22 -14.41
CA SER A 10 6.61 -6.79 -13.06
C SER A 10 5.19 -6.77 -12.48
N ILE A 11 4.35 -5.81 -12.84
CA ILE A 11 2.94 -5.82 -12.45
C ILE A 11 2.20 -6.99 -13.14
N PHE A 12 2.50 -7.28 -14.41
CA PHE A 12 1.95 -8.44 -15.10
C PHE A 12 2.44 -9.76 -14.49
N GLU A 13 3.73 -9.88 -14.15
CA GLU A 13 4.28 -11.04 -13.44
C GLU A 13 3.60 -11.25 -12.08
N CYS A 14 3.32 -10.16 -11.35
CA CYS A 14 2.56 -10.23 -10.11
C CYS A 14 1.11 -10.67 -10.33
N ALA A 15 0.47 -10.23 -11.42
CA ALA A 15 -0.88 -10.68 -11.75
C ALA A 15 -0.90 -12.18 -12.04
N GLU A 16 0.05 -12.67 -12.84
CA GLU A 16 0.25 -14.09 -13.14
C GLU A 16 0.44 -14.92 -11.86
N ALA A 17 1.37 -14.49 -10.98
CA ALA A 17 1.63 -15.17 -9.71
C ALA A 17 0.41 -15.22 -8.77
N LEU A 18 -0.45 -14.20 -8.79
CA LEU A 18 -1.69 -14.21 -8.03
C LEU A 18 -2.74 -15.15 -8.64
N ASP A 19 -2.78 -15.25 -9.97
CA ASP A 19 -3.68 -16.18 -10.68
C ASP A 19 -3.28 -17.64 -10.45
N GLU A 20 -1.99 -17.95 -10.49
CA GLU A 20 -1.45 -19.28 -10.14
C GLU A 20 -1.85 -19.73 -8.71
N LYS A 21 -1.95 -18.77 -7.79
CA LYS A 21 -2.38 -19.02 -6.40
C LYS A 21 -3.89 -19.00 -6.22
N ASN A 22 -4.67 -18.94 -7.29
CA ASN A 22 -6.14 -18.86 -7.27
C ASN A 22 -6.67 -17.71 -6.40
N VAL A 23 -6.02 -16.55 -6.46
CA VAL A 23 -6.49 -15.33 -5.79
C VAL A 23 -7.51 -14.64 -6.69
N PRO A 24 -8.69 -14.25 -6.19
CA PRO A 24 -9.71 -13.56 -6.98
C PRO A 24 -9.17 -12.32 -7.69
N GLU A 25 -9.59 -12.08 -8.93
CA GLU A 25 -9.18 -10.90 -9.70
C GLU A 25 -9.80 -9.60 -9.15
N ASN A 26 -10.93 -9.71 -8.48
CA ASN A 26 -11.63 -8.56 -7.93
C ASN A 26 -10.85 -7.97 -6.73
N ASP A 27 -10.89 -6.64 -6.61
CA ASP A 27 -10.30 -5.90 -5.49
C ASP A 27 -8.78 -6.11 -5.33
N ARG A 28 -8.07 -6.24 -6.44
CA ARG A 28 -6.60 -6.16 -6.46
C ARG A 28 -6.15 -4.72 -6.54
N PHE A 29 -5.20 -4.36 -5.71
CA PHE A 29 -4.61 -3.02 -5.63
C PHE A 29 -3.11 -3.10 -5.72
N CYS A 30 -2.52 -2.14 -6.43
CA CYS A 30 -1.09 -1.90 -6.47
C CYS A 30 -0.81 -0.55 -5.82
N VAL A 31 -0.11 -0.55 -4.71
CA VAL A 31 0.30 0.68 -4.01
C VAL A 31 1.71 1.04 -4.41
N VAL A 32 1.88 2.26 -4.90
CA VAL A 32 3.15 2.80 -5.39
C VAL A 32 3.46 4.15 -4.74
N SER A 33 4.74 4.51 -4.70
CA SER A 33 5.16 5.86 -4.30
C SER A 33 4.76 6.89 -5.38
N PRO A 34 4.62 8.18 -5.04
CA PRO A 34 4.29 9.21 -5.99
C PRO A 34 5.30 9.31 -7.16
N ASP A 35 6.58 9.14 -6.87
CA ASP A 35 7.65 9.15 -7.87
C ASP A 35 7.41 8.09 -8.96
N ILE A 36 7.18 6.85 -8.54
CA ILE A 36 6.90 5.73 -9.44
C ILE A 36 5.59 5.92 -10.19
N TYR A 37 4.57 6.46 -9.52
CA TYR A 37 3.29 6.74 -10.15
C TYR A 37 3.43 7.67 -11.35
N TYR A 38 4.19 8.77 -11.20
CA TYR A 38 4.39 9.71 -12.29
C TYR A 38 5.30 9.17 -13.40
N GLN A 39 6.22 8.25 -13.09
CA GLN A 39 6.96 7.51 -14.10
C GLN A 39 6.05 6.60 -14.94
N LEU A 40 5.03 5.99 -14.32
CA LEU A 40 4.02 5.21 -15.03
C LEU A 40 3.14 6.09 -15.92
N VAL A 41 2.73 7.27 -15.43
CA VAL A 41 1.93 8.24 -16.22
C VAL A 41 2.67 8.71 -17.46
N ASN A 42 4.00 8.88 -17.39
CA ASN A 42 4.81 9.30 -18.53
C ASN A 42 5.09 8.18 -19.56
N ASN A 43 4.56 6.99 -19.34
CA ASN A 43 4.79 5.88 -20.26
C ASN A 43 3.69 5.82 -21.33
N ASP A 44 4.09 5.96 -22.60
CA ASP A 44 3.19 5.98 -23.74
C ASP A 44 2.35 4.70 -23.89
N LYS A 45 2.87 3.55 -23.46
CA LYS A 45 2.16 2.27 -23.52
C LYS A 45 0.92 2.23 -22.63
N ILE A 46 0.93 2.95 -21.51
CA ILE A 46 -0.22 3.01 -20.57
C ILE A 46 -1.23 4.04 -21.04
N LEU A 47 -0.76 5.14 -21.59
CA LEU A 47 -1.59 6.27 -22.01
C LEU A 47 -2.22 6.10 -23.38
N ASN A 48 -1.63 5.24 -24.21
CA ASN A 48 -2.09 5.08 -25.57
C ASN A 48 -3.48 4.42 -25.61
N ARG A 49 -4.44 5.16 -26.18
CA ARG A 49 -5.83 4.76 -26.28
C ARG A 49 -6.03 3.46 -27.06
N ASP A 50 -5.12 3.17 -27.99
CA ASP A 50 -5.17 1.96 -28.82
C ASP A 50 -4.79 0.69 -28.03
N PHE A 51 -4.08 0.83 -26.91
CA PHE A 51 -3.64 -0.30 -26.08
C PHE A 51 -4.49 -0.56 -24.84
N GLY A 52 -5.24 0.43 -24.33
CA GLY A 52 -5.87 0.27 -23.03
C GLY A 52 -7.25 0.92 -22.85
N GLY A 53 -7.83 1.47 -23.89
CA GLY A 53 -9.12 2.16 -23.73
C GLY A 53 -9.02 3.39 -22.81
N ALA A 54 -10.04 3.66 -22.02
CA ALA A 54 -10.14 4.83 -21.14
C ALA A 54 -9.36 4.69 -19.80
N ASN A 55 -8.14 4.15 -19.81
CA ASN A 55 -7.36 3.90 -18.59
C ASN A 55 -6.76 5.15 -17.93
N GLY A 56 -6.87 6.29 -18.56
CA GLY A 56 -6.37 7.55 -18.03
C GLY A 56 -6.20 8.59 -19.13
N THR A 57 -6.05 9.82 -18.72
CA THR A 57 -5.84 10.95 -19.63
C THR A 57 -4.54 11.63 -19.20
N TYR A 58 -3.67 11.88 -20.16
CA TYR A 58 -2.40 12.60 -19.88
C TYR A 58 -2.65 13.96 -19.24
N SER A 59 -3.71 14.66 -19.68
CA SER A 59 -4.11 15.95 -19.13
C SER A 59 -4.48 15.87 -17.64
N ASP A 60 -5.03 14.75 -17.19
CA ASP A 60 -5.43 14.56 -15.79
C ASP A 60 -4.33 13.92 -14.94
N GLY A 61 -3.27 13.43 -15.57
CA GLY A 61 -2.16 12.75 -14.90
C GLY A 61 -2.58 11.51 -14.11
N LYS A 62 -3.60 10.78 -14.61
CA LYS A 62 -4.17 9.62 -13.92
C LYS A 62 -3.93 8.33 -14.70
N VAL A 63 -3.49 7.31 -13.99
CA VAL A 63 -3.48 5.91 -14.43
C VAL A 63 -4.42 5.15 -13.50
N LEU A 64 -5.46 4.54 -14.04
CA LEU A 64 -6.48 3.87 -13.23
C LEU A 64 -6.15 2.40 -13.01
N LYS A 65 -5.78 1.67 -14.08
CA LYS A 65 -5.55 0.22 -14.03
C LYS A 65 -4.38 -0.21 -14.92
N VAL A 66 -3.63 -1.20 -14.46
CA VAL A 66 -2.65 -1.95 -15.25
C VAL A 66 -2.87 -3.43 -14.95
N ALA A 67 -2.94 -4.29 -15.96
CA ALA A 67 -3.21 -5.73 -15.82
C ALA A 67 -4.47 -6.03 -14.96
N GLY A 68 -5.53 -5.22 -15.08
CA GLY A 68 -6.73 -5.36 -14.23
C GLY A 68 -6.59 -4.89 -12.79
N ILE A 69 -5.37 -4.52 -12.35
CA ILE A 69 -5.06 -4.10 -10.99
C ILE A 69 -5.21 -2.58 -10.87
N ASN A 70 -5.92 -2.12 -9.85
CA ASN A 70 -6.07 -0.69 -9.56
C ASN A 70 -4.77 -0.13 -8.98
N ILE A 71 -4.28 0.98 -9.54
CA ILE A 71 -3.06 1.65 -9.05
C ILE A 71 -3.43 2.78 -8.11
N VAL A 72 -2.87 2.75 -6.91
CA VAL A 72 -3.06 3.76 -5.86
C VAL A 72 -1.72 4.38 -5.50
N LYS A 73 -1.63 5.70 -5.53
CA LYS A 73 -0.45 6.40 -5.04
C LYS A 73 -0.58 6.72 -3.56
N SER A 74 0.48 6.47 -2.79
CA SER A 74 0.53 6.81 -1.38
C SER A 74 1.92 7.32 -0.99
N ASN A 75 1.98 8.45 -0.31
CA ASN A 75 3.23 8.96 0.23
C ASN A 75 3.71 8.17 1.47
N ALA A 76 2.80 7.45 2.12
CA ALA A 76 3.14 6.57 3.24
C ALA A 76 4.09 5.44 2.83
N THR A 77 4.12 5.04 1.55
CA THR A 77 5.03 4.03 1.03
C THR A 77 6.50 4.44 1.15
N ALA A 78 6.80 5.72 1.04
CA ALA A 78 8.17 6.23 1.19
C ALA A 78 8.73 5.97 2.60
N THR A 79 7.88 6.03 3.63
CA THR A 79 8.24 5.75 5.02
C THR A 79 8.10 4.26 5.35
N ALA A 80 7.08 3.59 4.81
CA ALA A 80 6.85 2.17 5.04
C ALA A 80 7.91 1.27 4.37
N PHE A 81 8.49 1.73 3.25
CA PHE A 81 9.54 1.02 2.52
C PHE A 81 10.95 1.36 3.03
N THR A 82 11.06 1.69 4.29
CA THR A 82 12.37 1.85 4.95
C THR A 82 12.89 0.53 5.50
N ASN A 83 14.21 0.44 5.63
CA ASN A 83 14.84 -0.71 6.25
C ASN A 83 14.62 -0.67 7.77
N LEU A 84 13.83 -1.59 8.28
CA LEU A 84 13.56 -1.76 9.71
C LEU A 84 14.50 -2.80 10.38
N SER A 85 15.48 -3.33 9.65
CA SER A 85 16.38 -4.38 10.16
C SER A 85 17.24 -3.94 11.36
N SER A 86 17.49 -2.65 11.49
CA SER A 86 18.30 -2.04 12.56
C SER A 86 17.53 -1.07 13.45
N ALA A 87 16.25 -0.82 13.15
CA ALA A 87 15.45 0.12 13.92
C ALA A 87 14.93 -0.55 15.19
N SER A 88 15.45 -0.13 16.33
CA SER A 88 14.84 -0.41 17.63
C SER A 88 13.55 0.42 17.74
N VAL A 89 12.45 -0.13 17.27
CA VAL A 89 11.15 0.49 17.46
C VAL A 89 10.64 0.13 18.85
N VAL A 90 10.56 1.13 19.72
CA VAL A 90 10.09 0.96 21.09
C VAL A 90 8.68 0.38 21.07
N GLY A 91 8.50 -0.77 21.73
CA GLY A 91 7.20 -1.44 21.86
C GLY A 91 6.89 -2.49 20.78
N HIS A 92 7.76 -2.72 19.81
CA HIS A 92 7.63 -3.80 18.85
C HIS A 92 8.51 -4.99 19.19
N ASN A 93 7.93 -6.19 19.08
CA ASN A 93 8.72 -7.41 19.13
C ASN A 93 9.53 -7.50 17.83
N ASN A 94 10.86 -7.42 17.93
CA ASN A 94 11.81 -7.46 16.80
C ASN A 94 11.86 -8.83 16.08
N THR A 95 10.80 -9.61 16.15
CA THR A 95 10.70 -10.94 15.53
C THR A 95 10.60 -10.85 13.99
N TYR A 96 10.14 -9.72 13.47
CA TYR A 96 9.98 -9.51 12.03
C TYR A 96 10.95 -8.46 11.52
N ILE A 97 12.09 -8.93 11.02
CA ILE A 97 13.09 -8.07 10.38
C ILE A 97 12.63 -7.87 8.93
N LEU A 98 12.24 -6.65 8.58
CA LEU A 98 11.86 -6.27 7.24
C LEU A 98 12.89 -5.33 6.63
N ASN A 99 13.48 -5.74 5.51
CA ASN A 99 14.26 -4.84 4.67
C ASN A 99 13.45 -4.49 3.41
N ALA A 100 12.79 -3.37 3.44
CA ALA A 100 11.96 -2.87 2.35
C ALA A 100 12.61 -1.69 1.58
N SER A 101 13.90 -1.45 1.77
CA SER A 101 14.62 -0.34 1.12
C SER A 101 14.63 -0.43 -0.41
N THR A 102 14.55 -1.64 -0.96
CA THR A 102 14.50 -1.90 -2.40
C THR A 102 13.08 -2.08 -2.94
N THR A 103 12.07 -2.06 -2.09
CA THR A 103 10.67 -2.21 -2.48
C THR A 103 10.17 -0.98 -3.21
N LYS A 104 9.58 -1.17 -4.39
CA LYS A 104 9.04 -0.10 -5.23
C LYS A 104 7.53 -0.08 -5.29
N ALA A 105 6.92 -1.25 -5.23
CA ALA A 105 5.47 -1.39 -5.24
C ALA A 105 5.06 -2.64 -4.47
N VAL A 106 3.84 -2.64 -3.97
CA VAL A 106 3.21 -3.80 -3.36
C VAL A 106 1.86 -4.03 -4.03
N VAL A 107 1.67 -5.23 -4.56
CA VAL A 107 0.41 -5.68 -5.13
C VAL A 107 -0.25 -6.61 -4.13
N PHE A 108 -1.50 -6.36 -3.81
CA PHE A 108 -2.25 -7.20 -2.90
C PHE A 108 -3.74 -7.22 -3.25
N GLN A 109 -4.40 -8.27 -2.81
CA GLN A 109 -5.84 -8.40 -2.88
C GLN A 109 -6.43 -8.07 -1.49
N LYS A 110 -7.63 -7.48 -1.45
CA LYS A 110 -8.26 -6.98 -0.22
C LYS A 110 -8.34 -8.01 0.92
N GLN A 111 -8.51 -9.29 0.61
CA GLN A 111 -8.56 -10.38 1.61
C GLN A 111 -7.20 -10.72 2.23
N ALA A 112 -6.11 -10.17 1.70
CA ALA A 112 -4.78 -10.37 2.27
C ALA A 112 -4.62 -9.75 3.66
N LEU A 113 -5.36 -8.67 3.92
CA LEU A 113 -5.27 -7.87 5.14
C LEU A 113 -6.59 -7.92 5.90
N GLY A 114 -6.49 -8.05 7.21
CA GLY A 114 -7.62 -7.91 8.13
C GLY A 114 -7.37 -6.83 9.16
N SER A 115 -8.40 -6.06 9.46
CA SER A 115 -8.37 -5.08 10.54
C SER A 115 -9.48 -5.40 11.54
N VAL A 116 -9.12 -5.43 12.81
CA VAL A 116 -10.04 -5.63 13.92
C VAL A 116 -10.05 -4.37 14.77
N LYS A 117 -11.24 -3.90 15.10
CA LYS A 117 -11.47 -2.77 15.95
C LYS A 117 -12.09 -3.26 17.26
N LEU A 118 -11.30 -3.26 18.33
CA LEU A 118 -11.75 -3.67 19.64
C LEU A 118 -12.57 -2.57 20.32
N MET A 119 -12.09 -1.33 20.23
CA MET A 119 -12.74 -0.16 20.82
C MET A 119 -12.83 0.95 19.79
N ASP A 120 -14.02 1.55 19.67
CA ASP A 120 -14.20 2.75 18.86
C ASP A 120 -13.55 3.96 19.51
N LEU A 121 -13.38 5.02 18.74
CA LEU A 121 -12.93 6.29 19.29
C LEU A 121 -13.96 6.78 20.31
N SER A 122 -13.56 6.75 21.57
CA SER A 122 -14.37 7.29 22.67
C SER A 122 -13.60 8.41 23.35
N MET A 123 -14.30 9.53 23.59
CA MET A 123 -13.75 10.67 24.31
C MET A 123 -14.46 10.76 25.66
N GLN A 124 -13.65 10.91 26.71
CA GLN A 124 -14.13 11.17 28.07
C GLN A 124 -13.57 12.50 28.52
N THR A 125 -14.44 13.32 29.12
CA THR A 125 -14.06 14.61 29.67
C THR A 125 -14.36 14.64 31.14
N GLU A 126 -13.40 15.08 31.95
CA GLU A 126 -13.52 15.23 33.37
C GLU A 126 -12.93 16.57 33.82
N PHE A 127 -13.58 17.25 34.74
CA PHE A 127 -13.01 18.46 35.32
C PHE A 127 -12.11 18.09 36.50
N ASP A 128 -10.82 18.37 36.37
CA ASP A 128 -9.83 18.14 37.42
C ASP A 128 -9.75 19.38 38.33
N ILE A 129 -10.30 19.24 39.53
CA ILE A 129 -10.33 20.31 40.55
C ILE A 129 -8.90 20.67 40.99
N ARG A 130 -7.95 19.73 40.98
CA ARG A 130 -6.60 19.95 41.46
C ARG A 130 -5.83 20.85 40.50
N ARG A 131 -6.10 20.74 39.20
CA ARG A 131 -5.44 21.50 38.14
C ARG A 131 -6.29 22.63 37.61
N GLN A 132 -7.55 22.75 38.10
CA GLN A 132 -8.54 23.72 37.63
C GLN A 132 -8.68 23.75 36.10
N GLY A 133 -8.69 22.55 35.50
CA GLY A 133 -8.75 22.38 34.05
C GLY A 133 -9.60 21.19 33.64
N THR A 134 -10.03 21.15 32.40
CA THR A 134 -10.76 20.01 31.82
C THR A 134 -9.78 19.02 31.23
N LEU A 135 -9.77 17.80 31.76
CA LEU A 135 -9.01 16.69 31.20
C LEU A 135 -9.86 16.00 30.12
N MET A 136 -9.30 15.92 28.92
CA MET A 136 -9.89 15.18 27.81
C MET A 136 -9.04 13.95 27.51
N VAL A 137 -9.64 12.76 27.53
CA VAL A 137 -8.97 11.50 27.21
C VAL A 137 -9.65 10.86 26.01
N GLY A 138 -8.93 10.74 24.90
CA GLY A 138 -9.34 9.98 23.74
C GLY A 138 -8.71 8.58 23.77
N LYS A 139 -9.51 7.53 23.59
CA LYS A 139 -9.04 6.15 23.51
C LYS A 139 -9.63 5.42 22.32
N MET A 140 -8.79 4.62 21.65
CA MET A 140 -9.16 3.77 20.52
C MET A 140 -8.24 2.55 20.52
N ALA A 141 -8.77 1.37 20.19
CA ALA A 141 -7.97 0.16 20.05
C ALA A 141 -8.28 -0.50 18.72
N ILE A 142 -7.28 -0.51 17.82
CA ILE A 142 -7.35 -1.12 16.48
C ILE A 142 -6.13 -2.02 16.32
N GLY A 143 -6.33 -3.19 15.73
CA GLY A 143 -5.28 -4.08 15.30
C GLY A 143 -5.45 -4.43 13.82
N SER A 144 -4.36 -4.64 13.12
CA SER A 144 -4.36 -5.14 11.75
C SER A 144 -3.34 -6.25 11.60
N GLY A 145 -3.62 -7.20 10.73
CA GLY A 145 -2.74 -8.33 10.49
C GLY A 145 -2.97 -8.96 9.13
N PHE A 146 -2.09 -9.88 8.76
CA PHE A 146 -2.22 -10.65 7.54
C PHE A 146 -3.19 -11.82 7.76
N LEU A 147 -4.17 -11.95 6.86
CA LEU A 147 -5.08 -13.09 6.82
C LEU A 147 -4.60 -14.13 5.81
N ARG A 148 -4.22 -13.66 4.61
CA ARG A 148 -3.78 -14.52 3.52
C ARG A 148 -2.51 -13.95 2.88
N PRO A 149 -1.32 -14.31 3.37
CA PRO A 149 -0.05 -13.78 2.86
C PRO A 149 0.21 -14.12 1.40
N GLU A 150 -0.35 -15.22 0.88
CA GLU A 150 -0.26 -15.64 -0.51
C GLU A 150 -0.87 -14.63 -1.50
N ALA A 151 -1.83 -13.83 -1.03
CA ALA A 151 -2.51 -12.81 -1.84
C ALA A 151 -1.75 -11.47 -1.90
N CYS A 152 -0.47 -11.49 -1.55
CA CYS A 152 0.45 -10.35 -1.66
C CYS A 152 1.63 -10.69 -2.55
N CYS A 153 2.09 -9.69 -3.33
CA CYS A 153 3.29 -9.76 -4.14
C CYS A 153 4.07 -8.46 -3.99
N GLU A 154 5.38 -8.57 -3.78
CA GLU A 154 6.26 -7.42 -3.63
C GLU A 154 7.12 -7.24 -4.89
N ILE A 155 7.19 -6.00 -5.39
CA ILE A 155 8.04 -5.62 -6.52
C ILE A 155 9.29 -4.91 -5.97
N LYS A 156 10.46 -5.54 -6.17
CA LYS A 156 11.77 -5.03 -5.72
C LYS A 156 12.59 -4.48 -6.87
N LEU A 157 13.48 -3.57 -6.51
CA LEU A 157 14.57 -3.17 -7.39
C LEU A 157 15.59 -4.32 -7.44
N SER A 158 15.86 -4.82 -8.62
CA SER A 158 16.96 -5.78 -8.87
C SER A 158 18.22 -5.02 -9.22
#